data_9c743e8a6de5f3165a343728928c8007
#
_entry.id   9c743e8a6de5f3165a343728928c8007
#
_cell.length_a   1.000
_cell.length_b   1.000
_cell.length_c   1.000
_cell.angle_alpha   90.00
_cell.angle_beta   90.00
_cell.angle_gamma   90.00
#
_symmetry.space_group_name_H-M   'P 1'
#
loop_
_entity.id
_entity.type
_entity.pdbx_description
1 polymer ?
#
loop_
_entity_poly.entity_id
_entity_poly.type
_entity_poly.pdbx_seq_one_letter_code
_entity_poly.pdbx_strand_id
1 'polypeptide(L)'
;MSIQTPNGFTLDNSGRRVVVDPVTRIEGHMRCEVNLDENNVIRNAVSTGTMWRGLEVILKGRDPRDAWAFTERICGVCTGTHALTSVRAVEDALGIKIPENANSIRNLMQLTLQAHDHLVHFYHLHALDWVDVVSALRADPKATSDLAQSISPWPLSSPGYFRDIQNRLKRFVESGQLGPFMNGYWGNPAYKLPPEANLMAVTHYLEALDFQKEIVKIHTVYGGKNPHPNWLVGGVPCAINVDGTGAVGAVNMERLNLVSSIIDRTIEFIDQVYLPDLLAIASFYKDWTYGGGLSSQSVMSYGDIPDRANDNSAANQLLPRGAIIKGNLAEIHDVDLRDPEQVQEFVAHSWYSYPDEKKGLHPWDGITQPNFVLGPNAKGTKTNIEAVDEGAKYSWIKAPRWRGHAMEVGPLARWVIGYAQGNPEFKEPVEKLLTDLNLPVSALFSTLGRTAARGLEASWAGHKMRYFQDKLMANLKAGDSSTANIDKWEPATWPKEAKGVGTTEAPRGALGHWIVIKNGRIENYQAVVPTTWNGSPRDPAGNIGAFEAALMNTPVAVADQPLEILRTLHSFDPCLACSTHVMSPAGEELTRVLVR
;
A
#
# COMPACT_ATOMS: atom_id res chain seq x y z
N MET A 1 -11.42 -20.81 25.04
CA MET A 1 -12.58 -19.96 25.36
C MET A 1 -13.03 -19.29 24.09
N SER A 2 -14.31 -19.38 23.73
CA SER A 2 -14.83 -18.58 22.61
C SER A 2 -15.05 -17.14 23.08
N ILE A 3 -14.56 -16.17 22.30
CA ILE A 3 -14.82 -14.75 22.56
C ILE A 3 -16.18 -14.43 21.94
N GLN A 4 -17.16 -14.08 22.78
CA GLN A 4 -18.47 -13.64 22.33
C GLN A 4 -18.51 -12.11 22.30
N THR A 5 -18.79 -11.53 21.16
CA THR A 5 -18.92 -10.08 21.01
C THR A 5 -20.34 -9.62 21.33
N PRO A 6 -20.58 -8.30 21.59
CA PRO A 6 -21.91 -7.76 21.86
C PRO A 6 -22.94 -8.04 20.74
N ASN A 7 -22.49 -8.32 19.53
CA ASN A 7 -23.33 -8.64 18.39
C ASN A 7 -23.58 -10.16 18.19
N GLY A 8 -23.21 -10.98 19.19
CA GLY A 8 -23.40 -12.43 19.13
C GLY A 8 -22.39 -13.18 18.25
N PHE A 9 -21.36 -12.50 17.77
CA PHE A 9 -20.27 -13.13 17.01
C PHE A 9 -19.37 -13.92 17.98
N THR A 10 -19.04 -15.14 17.61
CA THR A 10 -18.16 -16.03 18.39
C THR A 10 -16.87 -16.29 17.61
N LEU A 11 -15.72 -15.89 18.16
CA LEU A 11 -14.41 -16.32 17.67
C LEU A 11 -14.15 -17.75 18.13
N ASP A 12 -13.97 -18.67 17.18
CA ASP A 12 -13.56 -20.03 17.50
C ASP A 12 -12.07 -20.04 17.86
N ASN A 13 -11.77 -20.38 19.11
CA ASN A 13 -10.41 -20.49 19.64
C ASN A 13 -9.99 -21.97 19.79
N SER A 14 -10.66 -22.91 19.11
CA SER A 14 -10.24 -24.31 19.08
C SER A 14 -8.92 -24.49 18.34
N GLY A 15 -8.16 -25.52 18.67
CA GLY A 15 -6.88 -25.82 18.06
C GLY A 15 -5.68 -25.09 18.67
N ARG A 16 -4.52 -25.22 18.00
CA ARG A 16 -3.28 -24.57 18.45
C ARG A 16 -3.27 -23.09 18.07
N ARG A 17 -3.20 -22.21 19.06
CA ARG A 17 -3.06 -20.78 18.84
C ARG A 17 -1.62 -20.43 18.48
N VAL A 18 -1.44 -19.66 17.39
CA VAL A 18 -0.16 -19.06 16.96
C VAL A 18 -0.35 -17.54 16.89
N VAL A 19 0.58 -16.80 17.49
CA VAL A 19 0.56 -15.33 17.54
C VAL A 19 1.82 -14.79 16.90
N VAL A 20 1.66 -13.86 15.95
CA VAL A 20 2.74 -13.07 15.38
C VAL A 20 2.55 -11.64 15.86
N ASP A 21 3.38 -11.19 16.80
CA ASP A 21 3.29 -9.88 17.43
C ASP A 21 4.67 -9.34 17.83
N PRO A 22 5.14 -8.27 17.18
CA PRO A 22 4.55 -7.63 16.02
C PRO A 22 4.79 -8.42 14.72
N VAL A 23 3.94 -8.18 13.71
CA VAL A 23 4.27 -8.53 12.33
C VAL A 23 5.38 -7.57 11.87
N THR A 24 6.54 -8.13 11.52
CA THR A 24 7.72 -7.35 11.08
C THR A 24 7.71 -7.11 9.57
N ARG A 25 8.59 -6.24 9.06
CA ARG A 25 8.73 -5.90 7.63
C ARG A 25 7.43 -5.38 7.00
N ILE A 26 6.68 -4.60 7.76
CA ILE A 26 5.51 -3.82 7.33
C ILE A 26 5.67 -2.38 7.80
N GLU A 27 4.82 -1.50 7.30
CA GLU A 27 4.71 -0.16 7.88
C GLU A 27 3.69 -0.18 9.03
N GLY A 28 4.06 0.41 10.18
CA GLY A 28 3.20 0.52 11.36
C GLY A 28 3.17 -0.74 12.24
N HIS A 29 2.09 -0.92 13.00
CA HIS A 29 2.00 -1.92 14.06
C HIS A 29 0.79 -2.84 13.89
N MET A 30 1.06 -4.11 13.70
CA MET A 30 0.05 -5.15 13.51
C MET A 30 0.38 -6.38 14.35
N ARG A 31 -0.67 -6.97 14.91
CA ARG A 31 -0.67 -8.31 15.49
C ARG A 31 -1.55 -9.22 14.66
N CYS A 32 -1.12 -10.44 14.46
CA CYS A 32 -1.89 -11.49 13.81
C CYS A 32 -1.98 -12.70 14.72
N GLU A 33 -3.19 -13.23 14.89
CA GLU A 33 -3.44 -14.46 15.63
C GLU A 33 -4.17 -15.45 14.74
N VAL A 34 -3.76 -16.70 14.79
CA VAL A 34 -4.43 -17.78 14.06
C VAL A 34 -4.62 -18.99 14.96
N ASN A 35 -5.61 -19.83 14.62
CA ASN A 35 -5.81 -21.14 15.22
C ASN A 35 -5.53 -22.21 14.16
N LEU A 36 -4.61 -23.12 14.47
CA LEU A 36 -4.24 -24.25 13.63
C LEU A 36 -5.02 -25.49 14.05
N ASP A 37 -5.50 -26.26 13.08
CA ASP A 37 -6.02 -27.60 13.33
C ASP A 37 -4.89 -28.63 13.56
N GLU A 38 -5.25 -29.90 13.71
CA GLU A 38 -4.34 -31.01 13.91
C GLU A 38 -3.35 -31.24 12.75
N ASN A 39 -3.66 -30.72 11.56
CA ASN A 39 -2.82 -30.79 10.36
C ASN A 39 -2.00 -29.51 10.13
N ASN A 40 -1.94 -28.62 11.14
CA ASN A 40 -1.33 -27.29 11.04
C ASN A 40 -1.92 -26.40 9.94
N VAL A 41 -3.21 -26.52 9.64
CA VAL A 41 -3.93 -25.67 8.71
C VAL A 41 -4.67 -24.58 9.47
N ILE A 42 -4.61 -23.33 9.01
CA ILE A 42 -5.28 -22.19 9.64
C ILE A 42 -6.80 -22.33 9.48
N ARG A 43 -7.53 -22.38 10.60
CA ARG A 43 -9.00 -22.47 10.66
C ARG A 43 -9.66 -21.19 11.12
N ASN A 44 -8.94 -20.35 11.81
CA ASN A 44 -9.42 -19.03 12.21
C ASN A 44 -8.25 -18.05 12.18
N ALA A 45 -8.53 -16.80 11.82
CA ALA A 45 -7.54 -15.72 11.79
C ALA A 45 -8.16 -14.42 12.30
N VAL A 46 -7.35 -13.65 13.02
CA VAL A 46 -7.68 -12.31 13.52
C VAL A 46 -6.50 -11.40 13.24
N SER A 47 -6.76 -10.29 12.57
CA SER A 47 -5.78 -9.25 12.30
C SER A 47 -6.10 -7.99 13.10
N THR A 48 -5.13 -7.52 13.89
CA THR A 48 -5.29 -6.40 14.81
C THR A 48 -4.37 -5.25 14.42
N GLY A 49 -4.94 -4.11 14.06
CA GLY A 49 -4.23 -2.84 14.06
C GLY A 49 -4.12 -2.34 15.51
N THR A 50 -2.89 -2.24 16.02
CA THR A 50 -2.64 -1.97 17.45
C THR A 50 -2.37 -0.52 17.79
N MET A 51 -2.46 0.40 16.79
CA MET A 51 -2.14 1.82 16.95
C MET A 51 -3.32 2.71 16.51
N TRP A 52 -3.54 3.82 17.22
CA TRP A 52 -4.49 4.88 16.86
C TRP A 52 -3.87 6.26 17.06
N ARG A 53 -4.05 7.24 16.13
CA ARG A 53 -3.46 8.59 16.19
C ARG A 53 -4.44 9.76 16.08
N GLY A 54 -5.71 9.55 15.77
CA GLY A 54 -6.80 10.55 15.77
C GLY A 54 -6.69 11.67 14.74
N LEU A 55 -6.05 11.48 13.58
CA LEU A 55 -5.86 12.55 12.58
C LEU A 55 -7.16 13.12 12.04
N GLU A 56 -8.20 12.30 11.89
CA GLU A 56 -9.53 12.76 11.50
C GLU A 56 -10.12 13.76 12.52
N VAL A 57 -9.83 13.57 13.80
CA VAL A 57 -10.26 14.48 14.89
C VAL A 57 -9.42 15.76 14.88
N ILE A 58 -8.11 15.64 14.66
CA ILE A 58 -7.16 16.76 14.61
C ILE A 58 -7.50 17.75 13.50
N LEU A 59 -8.05 17.27 12.38
CA LEU A 59 -8.40 18.09 11.22
C LEU A 59 -9.63 18.96 11.43
N LYS A 60 -10.53 18.64 12.37
CA LYS A 60 -11.74 19.45 12.64
C LYS A 60 -11.40 20.88 13.06
N GLY A 61 -12.08 21.84 12.48
CA GLY A 61 -11.89 23.26 12.72
C GLY A 61 -10.70 23.91 12.00
N ARG A 62 -9.87 23.12 11.29
CA ARG A 62 -8.71 23.63 10.54
C ARG A 62 -9.10 24.22 9.19
N ASP A 63 -8.15 24.95 8.61
CA ASP A 63 -8.27 25.44 7.24
C ASP A 63 -8.16 24.27 6.26
N PRO A 64 -9.10 24.12 5.32
CA PRO A 64 -9.03 23.04 4.32
C PRO A 64 -7.75 23.05 3.47
N ARG A 65 -7.16 24.23 3.23
CA ARG A 65 -5.94 24.37 2.42
C ARG A 65 -4.72 23.72 3.08
N ASP A 66 -4.74 23.57 4.41
CA ASP A 66 -3.64 22.98 5.20
C ASP A 66 -3.84 21.48 5.46
N ALA A 67 -5.00 20.92 5.14
CA ALA A 67 -5.34 19.52 5.45
C ALA A 67 -4.31 18.54 4.89
N TRP A 68 -3.77 18.79 3.69
CA TRP A 68 -2.76 17.96 3.07
C TRP A 68 -1.50 17.81 3.93
N ALA A 69 -1.07 18.87 4.62
CA ALA A 69 0.14 18.83 5.43
C ALA A 69 0.00 17.95 6.68
N PHE A 70 -1.23 17.84 7.22
CA PHE A 70 -1.54 16.94 8.32
C PHE A 70 -1.72 15.51 7.83
N THR A 71 -2.52 15.30 6.77
CA THR A 71 -2.79 13.97 6.24
C THR A 71 -1.54 13.32 5.66
N GLU A 72 -0.62 14.08 5.10
CA GLU A 72 0.65 13.56 4.62
C GLU A 72 1.46 12.87 5.74
N ARG A 73 1.35 13.35 6.99
CA ARG A 73 2.03 12.76 8.15
C ARG A 73 1.38 11.47 8.65
N ILE A 74 0.33 11.02 7.98
CA ILE A 74 -0.22 9.68 8.21
C ILE A 74 0.87 8.64 7.92
N CYS A 75 1.59 8.78 6.80
CA CYS A 75 2.60 7.81 6.41
C CYS A 75 3.78 8.46 5.67
N GLY A 76 5.00 8.08 6.05
CA GLY A 76 6.23 8.47 5.35
C GLY A 76 6.70 7.46 4.31
N VAL A 77 6.18 6.24 4.33
CA VAL A 77 6.48 5.19 3.33
C VAL A 77 5.69 5.46 2.06
N CYS A 78 4.34 5.48 2.11
CA CYS A 78 3.50 5.92 0.99
C CYS A 78 3.46 7.45 0.92
N THR A 79 4.61 8.06 0.86
CA THR A 79 4.79 9.51 0.99
C THR A 79 4.02 10.28 -0.08
N GLY A 80 3.35 11.35 0.32
CA GLY A 80 2.58 12.21 -0.59
C GLY A 80 1.20 11.69 -0.98
N THR A 81 0.90 10.40 -0.89
CA THR A 81 -0.39 9.84 -1.33
C THR A 81 -1.58 10.47 -0.58
N HIS A 82 -1.49 10.54 0.74
CA HIS A 82 -2.54 11.17 1.56
C HIS A 82 -2.66 12.67 1.29
N ALA A 83 -1.55 13.35 1.02
CA ALA A 83 -1.58 14.76 0.65
C ALA A 83 -2.25 14.98 -0.70
N LEU A 84 -1.92 14.17 -1.72
CA LEU A 84 -2.58 14.21 -3.03
C LEU A 84 -4.08 13.95 -2.91
N THR A 85 -4.48 12.94 -2.15
CA THR A 85 -5.89 12.63 -1.91
C THR A 85 -6.60 13.78 -1.19
N SER A 86 -5.93 14.42 -0.24
CA SER A 86 -6.47 15.55 0.52
C SER A 86 -6.67 16.80 -0.35
N VAL A 87 -5.68 17.18 -1.17
CA VAL A 87 -5.86 18.34 -2.08
C VAL A 87 -6.98 18.08 -3.07
N ARG A 88 -7.09 16.86 -3.63
CA ARG A 88 -8.21 16.45 -4.51
C ARG A 88 -9.57 16.56 -3.81
N ALA A 89 -9.67 16.18 -2.52
CA ALA A 89 -10.91 16.30 -1.76
C ALA A 89 -11.36 17.75 -1.58
N VAL A 90 -10.41 18.66 -1.32
CA VAL A 90 -10.67 20.09 -1.18
C VAL A 90 -11.02 20.71 -2.53
N GLU A 91 -10.29 20.37 -3.59
CA GLU A 91 -10.55 20.82 -4.96
C GLU A 91 -11.94 20.41 -5.44
N ASP A 92 -12.33 19.17 -5.15
CA ASP A 92 -13.66 18.67 -5.47
C ASP A 92 -14.76 19.41 -4.69
N ALA A 93 -14.58 19.59 -3.38
CA ALA A 93 -15.54 20.33 -2.53
C ALA A 93 -15.76 21.78 -3.01
N LEU A 94 -14.69 22.44 -3.45
CA LEU A 94 -14.72 23.86 -3.81
C LEU A 94 -14.86 24.09 -5.33
N GLY A 95 -14.84 23.02 -6.15
CA GLY A 95 -14.89 23.11 -7.61
C GLY A 95 -13.67 23.82 -8.20
N ILE A 96 -12.48 23.58 -7.62
CA ILE A 96 -11.21 24.15 -8.09
C ILE A 96 -10.70 23.34 -9.28
N LYS A 97 -10.25 24.00 -10.33
CA LYS A 97 -9.66 23.40 -11.52
C LYS A 97 -8.14 23.58 -11.50
N ILE A 98 -7.42 22.56 -11.93
CA ILE A 98 -5.95 22.59 -11.98
C ILE A 98 -5.43 22.66 -13.42
N PRO A 99 -4.23 23.24 -13.66
CA PRO A 99 -3.57 23.20 -14.97
C PRO A 99 -3.17 21.77 -15.39
N GLU A 100 -3.02 21.54 -16.71
CA GLU A 100 -2.55 20.26 -17.27
C GLU A 100 -1.14 19.88 -16.80
N ASN A 101 -0.24 20.86 -16.65
CA ASN A 101 1.10 20.58 -16.13
C ASN A 101 1.05 20.14 -14.65
N ALA A 102 0.14 20.71 -13.84
CA ALA A 102 -0.07 20.25 -12.47
C ALA A 102 -0.56 18.80 -12.44
N ASN A 103 -1.49 18.42 -13.33
CA ASN A 103 -1.93 17.03 -13.48
C ASN A 103 -0.76 16.11 -13.85
N SER A 104 0.04 16.48 -14.85
CA SER A 104 1.19 15.69 -15.28
C SER A 104 2.23 15.52 -14.17
N ILE A 105 2.53 16.57 -13.40
CA ILE A 105 3.48 16.51 -12.29
C ILE A 105 2.93 15.66 -11.14
N ARG A 106 1.65 15.80 -10.79
CA ARG A 106 1.00 14.95 -9.78
C ARG A 106 1.06 13.48 -10.15
N ASN A 107 0.79 13.16 -11.41
CA ASN A 107 0.90 11.79 -11.94
C ASN A 107 2.35 11.30 -11.93
N LEU A 108 3.33 12.12 -12.31
CA LEU A 108 4.75 11.78 -12.20
C LEU A 108 5.14 11.45 -10.75
N MET A 109 4.72 12.26 -9.78
CA MET A 109 5.01 12.03 -8.36
C MET A 109 4.34 10.75 -7.85
N GLN A 110 3.09 10.51 -8.24
CA GLN A 110 2.35 9.31 -7.83
C GLN A 110 2.92 8.03 -8.46
N LEU A 111 3.28 8.06 -9.75
CA LEU A 111 3.92 6.95 -10.45
C LEU A 111 5.33 6.67 -9.93
N THR A 112 6.08 7.72 -9.58
CA THR A 112 7.37 7.60 -8.89
C THR A 112 7.21 6.83 -7.58
N LEU A 113 6.19 7.17 -6.79
CA LEU A 113 5.90 6.47 -5.55
C LEU A 113 5.54 5.00 -5.82
N GLN A 114 4.69 4.72 -6.81
CA GLN A 114 4.31 3.34 -7.15
C GLN A 114 5.53 2.51 -7.55
N ALA A 115 6.36 3.00 -8.47
CA ALA A 115 7.57 2.30 -8.89
C ALA A 115 8.54 2.06 -7.72
N HIS A 116 8.76 3.08 -6.88
CA HIS A 116 9.62 3.02 -5.70
C HIS A 116 9.08 2.04 -4.65
N ASP A 117 7.82 2.20 -4.24
CA ASP A 117 7.24 1.38 -3.17
C ASP A 117 7.12 -0.09 -3.58
N HIS A 118 6.80 -0.38 -4.83
CA HIS A 118 6.75 -1.75 -5.33
C HIS A 118 8.12 -2.41 -5.35
N LEU A 119 9.17 -1.66 -5.73
CA LEU A 119 10.55 -2.12 -5.67
C LEU A 119 10.99 -2.41 -4.23
N VAL A 120 10.77 -1.45 -3.33
CA VAL A 120 11.11 -1.58 -1.90
C VAL A 120 10.33 -2.71 -1.25
N HIS A 121 9.03 -2.83 -1.57
CA HIS A 121 8.21 -3.91 -1.03
C HIS A 121 8.74 -5.27 -1.47
N PHE A 122 8.96 -5.48 -2.77
CA PHE A 122 9.41 -6.79 -3.26
C PHE A 122 10.72 -7.20 -2.61
N TYR A 123 11.76 -6.36 -2.67
CA TYR A 123 13.08 -6.75 -2.17
C TYR A 123 13.20 -6.67 -0.65
N HIS A 124 12.75 -5.58 0.00
CA HIS A 124 13.09 -5.31 1.39
C HIS A 124 12.02 -5.77 2.40
N LEU A 125 10.77 -5.96 1.95
CA LEU A 125 9.69 -6.40 2.82
C LEU A 125 9.27 -7.86 2.56
N HIS A 126 9.16 -8.28 1.30
CA HIS A 126 8.54 -9.55 0.92
C HIS A 126 9.52 -10.63 0.44
N ALA A 127 10.65 -10.27 -0.19
CA ALA A 127 11.59 -11.26 -0.74
C ALA A 127 12.13 -12.23 0.32
N LEU A 128 12.35 -11.76 1.56
CA LEU A 128 12.85 -12.60 2.66
C LEU A 128 11.84 -13.69 3.12
N ASP A 129 10.62 -13.68 2.60
CA ASP A 129 9.66 -14.77 2.78
C ASP A 129 9.84 -15.91 1.77
N TRP A 130 10.57 -15.66 0.69
CA TRP A 130 10.81 -16.57 -0.43
C TRP A 130 12.28 -17.00 -0.54
N VAL A 131 13.20 -16.15 -0.07
CA VAL A 131 14.65 -16.25 -0.22
C VAL A 131 15.29 -16.60 1.11
N ASP A 132 16.01 -17.72 1.19
CA ASP A 132 16.82 -18.09 2.35
C ASP A 132 18.23 -17.49 2.22
N VAL A 133 18.47 -16.41 2.94
CA VAL A 133 19.74 -15.66 2.90
C VAL A 133 20.93 -16.52 3.30
N VAL A 134 20.77 -17.40 4.28
CA VAL A 134 21.87 -18.26 4.76
C VAL A 134 22.21 -19.34 3.73
N SER A 135 21.21 -19.82 2.98
CA SER A 135 21.42 -20.75 1.88
C SER A 135 22.30 -20.19 0.76
N ALA A 136 22.26 -18.87 0.51
CA ALA A 136 23.12 -18.18 -0.46
C ALA A 136 24.64 -18.39 -0.24
N LEU A 137 25.04 -18.66 1.01
CA LEU A 137 26.45 -18.93 1.34
C LEU A 137 26.99 -20.23 0.71
N ARG A 138 26.11 -21.14 0.29
CA ARG A 138 26.46 -22.41 -0.35
C ARG A 138 26.45 -22.35 -1.88
N ALA A 139 26.08 -21.21 -2.46
CA ALA A 139 25.96 -21.04 -3.90
C ALA A 139 27.34 -21.09 -4.59
N ASP A 140 27.38 -21.62 -5.82
CA ASP A 140 28.50 -21.42 -6.73
C ASP A 140 28.33 -20.08 -7.47
N PRO A 141 29.26 -19.11 -7.29
CA PRO A 141 29.17 -17.81 -7.95
C PRO A 141 29.15 -17.89 -9.48
N LYS A 142 29.78 -18.91 -10.09
CA LYS A 142 29.72 -19.09 -11.54
C LYS A 142 28.34 -19.58 -11.98
N ALA A 143 27.80 -20.59 -11.33
CA ALA A 143 26.46 -21.10 -11.62
C ALA A 143 25.40 -20.01 -11.35
N THR A 144 25.57 -19.16 -10.33
CA THR A 144 24.73 -17.99 -10.08
C THR A 144 24.79 -17.00 -11.25
N SER A 145 25.99 -16.73 -11.78
CA SER A 145 26.17 -15.88 -12.95
C SER A 145 25.49 -16.46 -14.20
N ASP A 146 25.65 -17.75 -14.43
CA ASP A 146 25.03 -18.43 -15.56
C ASP A 146 23.48 -18.37 -15.48
N LEU A 147 22.92 -18.55 -14.26
CA LEU A 147 21.49 -18.38 -14.01
C LEU A 147 21.03 -16.95 -14.29
N ALA A 148 21.69 -15.93 -13.70
CA ALA A 148 21.31 -14.54 -13.88
C ALA A 148 21.34 -14.10 -15.35
N GLN A 149 22.39 -14.46 -16.09
CA GLN A 149 22.54 -14.16 -17.50
C GLN A 149 21.56 -14.92 -18.41
N SER A 150 21.02 -16.07 -17.95
CA SER A 150 20.00 -16.82 -18.69
C SER A 150 18.63 -16.15 -18.66
N ILE A 151 18.36 -15.30 -17.67
CA ILE A 151 17.05 -14.67 -17.47
C ILE A 151 17.04 -13.16 -17.74
N SER A 152 18.22 -12.50 -17.75
CA SER A 152 18.30 -11.06 -17.93
C SER A 152 19.65 -10.63 -18.55
N PRO A 153 19.66 -9.57 -19.38
CA PRO A 153 20.89 -8.93 -19.87
C PRO A 153 21.54 -7.98 -18.85
N TRP A 154 21.10 -7.98 -17.58
CA TRP A 154 21.60 -7.06 -16.57
C TRP A 154 23.12 -7.15 -16.40
N PRO A 155 23.87 -6.03 -16.52
CA PRO A 155 25.32 -6.07 -16.61
C PRO A 155 26.02 -6.50 -15.31
N LEU A 156 25.41 -6.28 -14.13
CA LEU A 156 25.99 -6.64 -12.83
C LEU A 156 25.72 -8.10 -12.48
N SER A 157 26.20 -9.03 -13.33
CA SER A 157 25.92 -10.47 -13.23
C SER A 157 27.17 -11.33 -13.41
N SER A 158 28.39 -10.79 -13.26
CA SER A 158 29.62 -11.57 -13.41
C SER A 158 29.87 -12.52 -12.22
N PRO A 159 30.59 -13.65 -12.41
CA PRO A 159 30.98 -14.55 -11.32
C PRO A 159 31.78 -13.85 -10.20
N GLY A 160 32.64 -12.88 -10.57
CA GLY A 160 33.41 -12.08 -9.61
C GLY A 160 32.52 -11.24 -8.72
N TYR A 161 31.52 -10.59 -9.31
CA TYR A 161 30.56 -9.79 -8.58
C TYR A 161 29.76 -10.61 -7.56
N PHE A 162 29.20 -11.76 -7.96
CA PHE A 162 28.48 -12.65 -7.04
C PHE A 162 29.38 -13.20 -5.93
N ARG A 163 30.65 -13.48 -6.23
CA ARG A 163 31.64 -13.90 -5.20
C ARG A 163 31.88 -12.81 -4.17
N ASP A 164 32.01 -11.55 -4.58
CA ASP A 164 32.24 -10.42 -3.68
C ASP A 164 31.03 -10.20 -2.75
N ILE A 165 29.82 -10.30 -3.29
CA ILE A 165 28.59 -10.24 -2.49
C ILE A 165 28.50 -11.42 -1.52
N GLN A 166 28.77 -12.64 -1.97
CA GLN A 166 28.79 -13.83 -1.11
C GLN A 166 29.80 -13.69 0.05
N ASN A 167 31.00 -13.18 -0.23
CA ASN A 167 32.02 -12.92 0.79
C ASN A 167 31.58 -11.83 1.77
N ARG A 168 30.91 -10.78 1.31
CA ARG A 168 30.31 -9.75 2.16
C ARG A 168 29.24 -10.34 3.07
N LEU A 169 28.34 -11.16 2.52
CA LEU A 169 27.28 -11.84 3.25
C LEU A 169 27.87 -12.79 4.30
N LYS A 170 28.91 -13.57 3.95
CA LYS A 170 29.59 -14.47 4.87
C LYS A 170 30.12 -13.74 6.11
N ARG A 171 30.85 -12.64 5.93
CA ARG A 171 31.34 -11.82 7.04
C ARG A 171 30.21 -11.29 7.92
N PHE A 172 29.09 -10.95 7.29
CA PHE A 172 27.92 -10.45 7.98
C PHE A 172 27.29 -11.52 8.88
N VAL A 173 27.07 -12.72 8.34
CA VAL A 173 26.55 -13.88 9.09
C VAL A 173 27.51 -14.32 10.20
N GLU A 174 28.81 -14.40 9.93
CA GLU A 174 29.84 -14.77 10.92
C GLU A 174 29.96 -13.76 12.06
N SER A 175 29.64 -12.50 11.84
CA SER A 175 29.63 -11.48 12.91
C SER A 175 28.51 -11.65 13.93
N GLY A 176 27.51 -12.49 13.64
CA GLY A 176 26.28 -12.63 14.44
C GLY A 176 25.34 -11.44 14.36
N GLN A 177 25.66 -10.42 13.56
CA GLN A 177 24.86 -9.21 13.38
C GLN A 177 24.16 -9.28 12.02
N LEU A 178 23.04 -10.00 11.94
CA LEU A 178 22.33 -10.20 10.67
C LEU A 178 21.63 -8.94 10.15
N GLY A 179 21.56 -7.86 10.94
CA GLY A 179 20.95 -6.58 10.52
C GLY A 179 19.55 -6.79 9.94
N PRO A 180 19.28 -6.32 8.71
CA PRO A 180 17.98 -6.44 8.08
C PRO A 180 17.54 -7.90 7.83
N PHE A 181 18.47 -8.87 7.86
CA PHE A 181 18.19 -10.29 7.68
C PHE A 181 17.88 -11.03 8.99
N MET A 182 17.85 -10.34 10.14
CA MET A 182 17.62 -10.99 11.46
C MET A 182 16.22 -11.63 11.57
N ASN A 183 15.23 -11.05 10.93
CA ASN A 183 13.81 -11.45 11.03
C ASN A 183 13.39 -12.51 10.00
N GLY A 184 14.29 -13.36 9.56
CA GLY A 184 14.00 -14.50 8.69
C GLY A 184 14.02 -15.82 9.46
N TYR A 185 13.28 -16.79 8.98
CA TYR A 185 13.26 -18.17 9.52
C TYR A 185 14.19 -19.06 8.71
N TRP A 186 15.50 -18.74 8.70
CA TRP A 186 16.49 -19.41 7.88
C TRP A 186 16.54 -20.91 8.11
N GLY A 187 16.50 -21.70 7.03
CA GLY A 187 16.42 -23.15 7.08
C GLY A 187 15.00 -23.71 7.23
N ASN A 188 13.96 -22.87 7.27
CA ASN A 188 12.58 -23.35 7.28
C ASN A 188 12.29 -24.19 6.03
N PRO A 189 11.62 -25.36 6.14
CA PRO A 189 11.34 -26.25 5.00
C PRO A 189 10.42 -25.64 3.94
N ALA A 190 9.75 -24.54 4.23
CA ALA A 190 8.93 -23.80 3.26
C ALA A 190 9.77 -22.97 2.26
N TYR A 191 11.07 -22.79 2.47
CA TYR A 191 11.98 -22.24 1.43
C TYR A 191 12.30 -23.27 0.36
N LYS A 192 12.21 -22.89 -0.92
CA LYS A 192 12.36 -23.81 -2.05
C LYS A 192 13.45 -23.42 -3.05
N LEU A 193 14.03 -22.23 -2.94
CA LEU A 193 15.03 -21.77 -3.90
C LEU A 193 16.36 -22.52 -3.73
N PRO A 194 17.04 -22.90 -4.83
CA PRO A 194 18.41 -23.38 -4.76
C PRO A 194 19.36 -22.27 -4.30
N PRO A 195 20.56 -22.61 -3.78
CA PRO A 195 21.53 -21.64 -3.29
C PRO A 195 21.86 -20.52 -4.28
N GLU A 196 21.97 -20.84 -5.57
CA GLU A 196 22.31 -19.90 -6.64
C GLU A 196 21.21 -18.84 -6.83
N ALA A 197 19.93 -19.24 -6.83
CA ALA A 197 18.81 -18.31 -6.89
C ALA A 197 18.71 -17.45 -5.62
N ASN A 198 19.04 -18.01 -4.44
CA ASN A 198 19.13 -17.24 -3.21
C ASN A 198 20.26 -16.19 -3.28
N LEU A 199 21.45 -16.53 -3.80
CA LEU A 199 22.54 -15.57 -3.94
C LEU A 199 22.21 -14.47 -4.93
N MET A 200 21.61 -14.80 -6.08
CA MET A 200 21.13 -13.82 -7.05
C MET A 200 20.13 -12.84 -6.42
N ALA A 201 19.10 -13.34 -5.75
CA ALA A 201 18.07 -12.50 -5.12
C ALA A 201 18.63 -11.62 -4.00
N VAL A 202 19.58 -12.11 -3.16
CA VAL A 202 20.26 -11.32 -2.14
C VAL A 202 21.13 -10.22 -2.78
N THR A 203 21.78 -10.52 -3.91
CA THR A 203 22.55 -9.52 -4.65
C THR A 203 21.66 -8.39 -5.14
N HIS A 204 20.55 -8.72 -5.79
CA HIS A 204 19.61 -7.72 -6.28
C HIS A 204 18.88 -6.98 -5.16
N TYR A 205 18.66 -7.61 -3.99
CA TYR A 205 18.21 -6.93 -2.77
C TYR A 205 19.14 -5.75 -2.40
N LEU A 206 20.47 -5.97 -2.45
CA LEU A 206 21.44 -4.93 -2.13
C LEU A 206 21.49 -3.85 -3.22
N GLU A 207 21.39 -4.22 -4.48
CA GLU A 207 21.30 -3.26 -5.60
C GLU A 207 20.05 -2.40 -5.51
N ALA A 208 18.88 -3.01 -5.22
CA ALA A 208 17.63 -2.30 -5.01
C ALA A 208 17.70 -1.32 -3.84
N LEU A 209 18.40 -1.69 -2.74
CA LEU A 209 18.61 -0.81 -1.59
C LEU A 209 19.40 0.46 -1.96
N ASP A 210 20.36 0.32 -2.88
CA ASP A 210 21.10 1.46 -3.39
C ASP A 210 20.29 2.25 -4.44
N PHE A 211 19.57 1.57 -5.31
CA PHE A 211 18.85 2.21 -6.42
C PHE A 211 17.58 2.99 -5.97
N GLN A 212 16.86 2.52 -4.95
CA GLN A 212 15.61 3.15 -4.50
C GLN A 212 15.77 4.64 -4.15
N LYS A 213 16.93 5.06 -3.64
CA LYS A 213 17.21 6.47 -3.32
C LYS A 213 17.40 7.37 -4.56
N GLU A 214 17.65 6.79 -5.73
CA GLU A 214 17.70 7.53 -6.99
C GLU A 214 16.29 7.87 -7.49
N ILE A 215 15.37 6.91 -7.42
CA ILE A 215 13.98 7.07 -7.90
C ILE A 215 13.31 8.26 -7.19
N VAL A 216 13.44 8.36 -5.88
CA VAL A 216 12.76 9.39 -5.07
C VAL A 216 13.27 10.81 -5.27
N LYS A 217 14.38 11.00 -5.99
CA LYS A 217 14.86 12.34 -6.38
C LYS A 217 13.83 13.10 -7.23
N ILE A 218 12.97 12.40 -7.96
CA ILE A 218 11.86 13.00 -8.71
C ILE A 218 10.93 13.76 -7.75
N HIS A 219 10.61 13.20 -6.58
CA HIS A 219 9.83 13.90 -5.54
C HIS A 219 10.56 15.18 -5.06
N THR A 220 11.89 15.13 -4.96
CA THR A 220 12.66 16.30 -4.55
C THR A 220 12.64 17.39 -5.62
N VAL A 221 12.67 17.01 -6.89
CA VAL A 221 12.60 17.98 -8.01
C VAL A 221 11.27 18.72 -8.03
N TYR A 222 10.14 18.00 -7.92
CA TYR A 222 8.81 18.58 -8.04
C TYR A 222 8.17 18.99 -6.70
N GLY A 223 8.50 18.32 -5.63
CA GLY A 223 7.92 18.55 -4.30
C GLY A 223 8.90 19.15 -3.27
N GLY A 224 10.15 19.38 -3.65
CA GLY A 224 11.18 20.02 -2.82
C GLY A 224 11.88 19.11 -1.83
N LYS A 225 11.36 17.93 -1.53
CA LYS A 225 11.94 16.95 -0.59
C LYS A 225 11.35 15.55 -0.77
N ASN A 226 12.01 14.56 -0.17
CA ASN A 226 11.49 13.23 0.10
C ASN A 226 12.05 12.73 1.44
N PRO A 227 11.26 12.16 2.36
CA PRO A 227 9.81 11.99 2.30
C PRO A 227 9.04 13.31 2.52
N HIS A 228 7.72 13.22 2.37
CA HIS A 228 6.77 14.31 2.58
C HIS A 228 6.99 15.52 1.64
N PRO A 229 6.90 15.31 0.30
CA PRO A 229 6.98 16.40 -0.66
C PRO A 229 5.86 17.41 -0.44
N ASN A 230 6.07 18.67 -0.83
CA ASN A 230 5.05 19.68 -0.68
C ASN A 230 3.95 19.54 -1.74
N TRP A 231 2.73 19.91 -1.36
CA TRP A 231 1.54 19.91 -2.21
C TRP A 231 0.83 21.25 -2.17
N LEU A 232 -0.09 21.49 -3.10
CA LEU A 232 -0.84 22.74 -3.19
C LEU A 232 -2.26 22.44 -3.68
N VAL A 233 -3.27 22.97 -2.99
CA VAL A 233 -4.65 23.02 -3.47
C VAL A 233 -4.71 23.95 -4.69
N GLY A 234 -5.22 23.45 -5.82
CA GLY A 234 -5.26 24.17 -7.09
C GLY A 234 -4.08 23.89 -8.01
N GLY A 235 -3.15 22.98 -7.66
CA GLY A 235 -2.04 22.61 -8.53
C GLY A 235 -0.87 21.96 -7.79
N VAL A 236 0.35 22.38 -8.13
CA VAL A 236 1.60 21.95 -7.48
C VAL A 236 2.44 23.18 -7.11
N PRO A 237 3.24 23.10 -6.03
CA PRO A 237 3.96 24.27 -5.50
C PRO A 237 5.25 24.58 -6.26
N CYS A 238 5.63 23.81 -7.27
CA CYS A 238 6.84 24.07 -8.06
C CYS A 238 6.58 25.02 -9.22
N ALA A 239 7.41 26.06 -9.35
CA ALA A 239 7.48 26.88 -10.56
C ALA A 239 8.36 26.19 -11.61
N ILE A 240 8.03 26.36 -12.88
CA ILE A 240 8.86 25.91 -14.01
C ILE A 240 9.40 27.12 -14.76
N ASN A 241 10.70 27.13 -15.03
CA ASN A 241 11.35 28.15 -15.85
C ASN A 241 12.44 27.52 -16.70
N VAL A 242 12.20 27.42 -18.00
CA VAL A 242 13.10 26.78 -18.96
C VAL A 242 13.95 27.76 -19.76
N ASP A 243 13.70 29.06 -19.66
CA ASP A 243 14.42 30.11 -20.38
C ASP A 243 15.59 30.73 -19.59
N GLY A 244 15.79 30.30 -18.36
CA GLY A 244 16.90 30.73 -17.50
C GLY A 244 16.75 32.12 -16.88
N THR A 245 15.59 32.76 -17.02
CA THR A 245 15.34 34.13 -16.50
C THR A 245 14.62 34.12 -15.14
N GLY A 246 14.24 32.97 -14.63
CA GLY A 246 13.36 32.83 -13.48
C GLY A 246 14.06 32.71 -12.14
N ALA A 247 13.23 32.54 -11.09
CA ALA A 247 13.67 32.45 -9.71
C ALA A 247 14.60 31.26 -9.46
N VAL A 248 15.58 31.45 -8.61
CA VAL A 248 16.44 30.40 -8.07
C VAL A 248 15.55 29.32 -7.40
N GLY A 249 15.66 28.09 -7.87
CA GLY A 249 14.85 26.97 -7.35
C GLY A 249 13.70 26.53 -8.26
N ALA A 250 13.35 27.30 -9.31
CA ALA A 250 12.42 26.83 -10.33
C ALA A 250 12.96 25.56 -11.05
N VAL A 251 12.03 24.71 -11.49
CA VAL A 251 12.38 23.54 -12.30
C VAL A 251 12.85 24.03 -13.67
N ASN A 252 14.10 23.78 -13.98
CA ASN A 252 14.77 24.17 -15.23
C ASN A 252 15.04 22.96 -16.12
N MET A 253 15.63 23.19 -17.31
CA MET A 253 15.95 22.11 -18.25
C MET A 253 16.91 21.05 -17.67
N GLU A 254 17.87 21.45 -16.82
CA GLU A 254 18.79 20.50 -16.17
C GLU A 254 18.04 19.54 -15.27
N ARG A 255 17.11 20.05 -14.45
CA ARG A 255 16.26 19.23 -13.56
C ARG A 255 15.30 18.33 -14.35
N LEU A 256 14.73 18.83 -15.45
CA LEU A 256 13.88 18.02 -16.33
C LEU A 256 14.66 16.90 -17.01
N ASN A 257 15.89 17.15 -17.45
CA ASN A 257 16.78 16.13 -17.99
C ASN A 257 17.21 15.10 -16.93
N LEU A 258 17.46 15.55 -15.69
CA LEU A 258 17.73 14.65 -14.57
C LEU A 258 16.53 13.71 -14.33
N VAL A 259 15.31 14.23 -14.30
CA VAL A 259 14.09 13.41 -14.16
C VAL A 259 13.99 12.39 -15.29
N SER A 260 14.22 12.80 -16.55
CA SER A 260 14.21 11.89 -17.70
C SER A 260 15.22 10.75 -17.54
N SER A 261 16.46 11.06 -17.12
CA SER A 261 17.48 10.04 -16.88
C SER A 261 17.12 9.08 -15.74
N ILE A 262 16.51 9.58 -14.66
CA ILE A 262 16.05 8.72 -13.54
C ILE A 262 14.94 7.78 -14.02
N ILE A 263 14.00 8.27 -14.83
CA ILE A 263 12.92 7.46 -15.40
C ILE A 263 13.49 6.32 -16.26
N ASP A 264 14.44 6.61 -17.16
CA ASP A 264 15.04 5.59 -18.02
C ASP A 264 15.72 4.48 -17.19
N ARG A 265 16.50 4.87 -16.18
CA ARG A 265 17.16 3.93 -15.28
C ARG A 265 16.17 3.14 -14.42
N THR A 266 15.04 3.76 -14.06
CA THR A 266 13.99 3.09 -13.30
C THR A 266 13.33 1.99 -14.13
N ILE A 267 12.99 2.29 -15.38
CA ILE A 267 12.45 1.32 -16.34
C ILE A 267 13.46 0.17 -16.53
N GLU A 268 14.73 0.50 -16.78
CA GLU A 268 15.78 -0.49 -16.98
C GLU A 268 15.92 -1.44 -15.79
N PHE A 269 15.99 -0.91 -14.56
CA PHE A 269 16.13 -1.74 -13.35
C PHE A 269 14.90 -2.63 -13.12
N ILE A 270 13.70 -2.09 -13.29
CA ILE A 270 12.48 -2.87 -13.08
C ILE A 270 12.37 -3.99 -14.13
N ASP A 271 12.58 -3.67 -15.40
CA ASP A 271 12.37 -4.61 -16.50
C ASP A 271 13.51 -5.65 -16.60
N GLN A 272 14.75 -5.30 -16.18
CA GLN A 272 15.89 -6.21 -16.28
C GLN A 272 16.29 -6.89 -14.96
N VAL A 273 15.79 -6.41 -13.82
CA VAL A 273 16.12 -7.01 -12.50
C VAL A 273 14.88 -7.47 -11.78
N TYR A 274 13.94 -6.56 -11.52
CA TYR A 274 12.79 -6.89 -10.68
C TYR A 274 11.85 -7.93 -11.33
N LEU A 275 11.43 -7.72 -12.57
CA LEU A 275 10.51 -8.67 -13.24
C LEU A 275 11.16 -10.03 -13.49
N PRO A 276 12.41 -10.15 -13.97
CA PRO A 276 13.08 -11.45 -14.08
C PRO A 276 13.21 -12.19 -12.75
N ASP A 277 13.58 -11.50 -11.66
CA ASP A 277 13.65 -12.11 -10.32
C ASP A 277 12.30 -12.63 -9.86
N LEU A 278 11.25 -11.82 -10.04
CA LEU A 278 9.89 -12.21 -9.71
C LEU A 278 9.47 -13.48 -10.41
N LEU A 279 9.70 -13.59 -11.73
CA LEU A 279 9.36 -14.77 -12.53
C LEU A 279 10.19 -15.99 -12.13
N ALA A 280 11.50 -15.79 -11.90
CA ALA A 280 12.39 -16.85 -11.45
C ALA A 280 11.94 -17.42 -10.11
N ILE A 281 11.68 -16.56 -9.11
CA ILE A 281 11.18 -16.97 -7.79
C ILE A 281 9.82 -17.65 -7.91
N ALA A 282 8.87 -17.06 -8.64
CA ALA A 282 7.53 -17.59 -8.83
C ALA A 282 7.53 -19.01 -9.41
N SER A 283 8.50 -19.34 -10.28
CA SER A 283 8.61 -20.67 -10.89
C SER A 283 8.79 -21.80 -9.87
N PHE A 284 9.43 -21.52 -8.72
CA PHE A 284 9.65 -22.48 -7.64
C PHE A 284 8.48 -22.57 -6.65
N TYR A 285 7.58 -21.59 -6.65
CA TYR A 285 6.50 -21.46 -5.68
C TYR A 285 5.10 -21.49 -6.31
N LYS A 286 4.93 -22.16 -7.44
CA LYS A 286 3.64 -22.25 -8.16
C LYS A 286 2.50 -22.80 -7.31
N ASP A 287 2.79 -23.64 -6.31
CA ASP A 287 1.81 -24.14 -5.34
C ASP A 287 1.13 -23.02 -4.53
N TRP A 288 1.75 -21.85 -4.39
CA TRP A 288 1.16 -20.67 -3.75
C TRP A 288 0.09 -19.96 -4.60
N THR A 289 -0.26 -20.52 -5.74
CA THR A 289 -1.42 -20.10 -6.54
C THR A 289 -2.71 -20.83 -6.15
N TYR A 290 -2.63 -21.92 -5.36
CA TYR A 290 -3.78 -22.70 -4.91
C TYR A 290 -3.65 -23.26 -3.48
N GLY A 291 -2.47 -23.29 -2.89
CA GLY A 291 -2.18 -24.01 -1.64
C GLY A 291 -2.28 -23.15 -0.37
N GLY A 292 -2.50 -21.84 -0.48
CA GLY A 292 -2.58 -20.92 0.66
C GLY A 292 -2.59 -19.47 0.23
N GLY A 293 -2.97 -18.57 1.14
CA GLY A 293 -2.98 -17.14 0.90
C GLY A 293 -3.94 -16.68 -0.19
N LEU A 294 -5.07 -17.39 -0.36
CA LEU A 294 -6.00 -17.13 -1.45
C LEU A 294 -6.86 -15.89 -1.20
N SER A 295 -7.14 -15.13 -2.28
CA SER A 295 -8.04 -13.98 -2.23
C SER A 295 -9.50 -14.39 -1.98
N SER A 296 -10.28 -13.50 -1.33
CA SER A 296 -11.74 -13.60 -1.27
C SER A 296 -12.40 -13.43 -2.65
N GLN A 297 -11.62 -13.05 -3.67
CA GLN A 297 -12.03 -12.81 -5.05
C GLN A 297 -13.02 -11.64 -5.21
N SER A 298 -13.26 -10.86 -4.18
CA SER A 298 -14.01 -9.60 -4.27
C SER A 298 -13.00 -8.46 -4.25
N VAL A 299 -12.85 -7.77 -5.38
CA VAL A 299 -11.79 -6.80 -5.61
C VAL A 299 -12.35 -5.45 -6.06
N MET A 300 -11.70 -4.36 -5.68
CA MET A 300 -12.16 -3.02 -6.00
C MET A 300 -11.00 -2.06 -6.26
N SER A 301 -11.19 -1.14 -7.20
CA SER A 301 -10.31 -0.01 -7.50
C SER A 301 -11.13 1.25 -7.74
N TYR A 302 -10.64 2.39 -7.24
CA TYR A 302 -11.27 3.70 -7.45
C TYR A 302 -10.88 4.34 -8.79
N GLY A 303 -9.85 3.80 -9.45
CA GLY A 303 -9.23 4.43 -10.61
C GLY A 303 -8.34 5.60 -10.22
N ASP A 304 -7.26 5.80 -10.98
CA ASP A 304 -6.32 6.91 -10.77
C ASP A 304 -5.49 7.18 -12.04
N ILE A 305 -4.53 8.09 -11.89
CA ILE A 305 -3.65 8.55 -12.96
C ILE A 305 -4.48 9.14 -14.13
N PRO A 306 -5.22 10.23 -13.87
CA PRO A 306 -6.06 10.85 -14.90
C PRO A 306 -5.18 11.39 -16.04
N ASP A 307 -5.49 10.99 -17.28
CA ASP A 307 -4.76 11.45 -18.45
C ASP A 307 -4.90 12.97 -18.64
N ARG A 308 -6.11 13.48 -18.50
CA ARG A 308 -6.43 14.92 -18.60
C ARG A 308 -6.81 15.48 -17.23
N ALA A 309 -6.43 16.72 -16.97
CA ALA A 309 -6.86 17.43 -15.77
C ALA A 309 -8.38 17.62 -15.72
N ASN A 310 -8.92 17.64 -14.50
CA ASN A 310 -10.31 18.00 -14.21
C ASN A 310 -11.39 17.10 -14.85
N ASP A 311 -11.03 15.92 -15.27
CA ASP A 311 -11.95 14.90 -15.78
C ASP A 311 -11.84 13.63 -14.91
N ASN A 312 -12.84 13.40 -14.07
CA ASN A 312 -12.91 12.25 -13.15
C ASN A 312 -13.67 11.06 -13.73
N SER A 313 -14.00 11.07 -15.03
CA SER A 313 -14.63 9.93 -15.69
C SER A 313 -13.74 8.68 -15.62
N ALA A 314 -14.35 7.49 -15.56
CA ALA A 314 -13.60 6.24 -15.56
C ALA A 314 -12.74 6.07 -16.82
N ALA A 315 -13.21 6.57 -17.96
CA ALA A 315 -12.50 6.54 -19.24
C ALA A 315 -11.22 7.39 -19.27
N ASN A 316 -11.10 8.36 -18.37
CA ASN A 316 -9.93 9.23 -18.24
C ASN A 316 -8.88 8.69 -17.26
N GLN A 317 -9.20 7.63 -16.50
CA GLN A 317 -8.30 7.03 -15.52
C GLN A 317 -7.45 5.94 -16.19
N LEU A 318 -6.12 6.10 -16.17
CA LEU A 318 -5.21 5.09 -16.74
C LEU A 318 -5.08 3.85 -15.84
N LEU A 319 -5.23 3.99 -14.51
CA LEU A 319 -5.52 2.86 -13.64
C LEU A 319 -7.03 2.63 -13.59
N PRO A 320 -7.49 1.40 -13.81
CA PRO A 320 -8.91 1.10 -14.02
C PRO A 320 -9.76 1.32 -12.76
N ARG A 321 -11.02 1.75 -12.95
CA ARG A 321 -12.05 1.85 -11.91
C ARG A 321 -13.04 0.71 -12.06
N GLY A 322 -13.47 0.14 -10.93
CA GLY A 322 -14.54 -0.85 -10.90
C GLY A 322 -14.49 -1.73 -9.65
N ALA A 323 -15.47 -2.61 -9.55
CA ALA A 323 -15.53 -3.66 -8.53
C ALA A 323 -15.98 -4.98 -9.16
N ILE A 324 -15.37 -6.08 -8.73
CA ILE A 324 -15.70 -7.45 -9.12
C ILE A 324 -16.02 -8.23 -7.85
N ILE A 325 -17.12 -8.95 -7.83
CA ILE A 325 -17.58 -9.74 -6.69
C ILE A 325 -17.37 -11.22 -6.97
N LYS A 326 -16.76 -11.93 -5.99
CA LYS A 326 -16.56 -13.40 -6.01
C LYS A 326 -15.94 -13.91 -7.32
N GLY A 327 -15.01 -13.15 -7.90
CA GLY A 327 -14.27 -13.56 -9.10
C GLY A 327 -15.09 -13.61 -10.40
N ASN A 328 -16.26 -13.01 -10.44
CA ASN A 328 -17.06 -12.93 -11.67
C ASN A 328 -16.49 -11.88 -12.63
N LEU A 329 -15.48 -12.28 -13.41
CA LEU A 329 -14.78 -11.41 -14.37
C LEU A 329 -15.69 -10.90 -15.51
N ALA A 330 -16.87 -11.49 -15.70
CA ALA A 330 -17.83 -11.07 -16.73
C ALA A 330 -18.68 -9.87 -16.28
N GLU A 331 -18.63 -9.50 -14.99
CA GLU A 331 -19.47 -8.43 -14.43
C GLU A 331 -18.59 -7.46 -13.62
N ILE A 332 -18.44 -6.26 -14.14
CA ILE A 332 -17.71 -5.18 -13.50
C ILE A 332 -18.72 -4.12 -13.07
N HIS A 333 -18.78 -3.87 -11.77
CA HIS A 333 -19.68 -2.87 -11.20
C HIS A 333 -19.01 -1.50 -11.15
N ASP A 334 -19.81 -0.46 -11.37
CA ASP A 334 -19.39 0.93 -11.21
C ASP A 334 -19.19 1.27 -9.73
N VAL A 335 -18.14 2.05 -9.46
CA VAL A 335 -17.80 2.54 -8.12
C VAL A 335 -18.08 4.04 -8.06
N ASP A 336 -19.10 4.41 -7.26
CA ASP A 336 -19.44 5.80 -6.92
C ASP A 336 -19.24 6.03 -5.41
N LEU A 337 -18.25 6.83 -5.08
CA LEU A 337 -17.88 7.13 -3.70
C LEU A 337 -18.73 8.22 -3.05
N ARG A 338 -19.66 8.82 -3.81
CA ARG A 338 -20.64 9.79 -3.31
C ARG A 338 -21.95 9.11 -2.92
N ASP A 339 -22.18 7.88 -3.39
CA ASP A 339 -23.34 7.08 -3.05
C ASP A 339 -23.19 6.53 -1.62
N PRO A 340 -24.04 6.96 -0.67
CA PRO A 340 -23.93 6.54 0.73
C PRO A 340 -24.22 5.05 0.96
N GLU A 341 -24.77 4.35 -0.03
CA GLU A 341 -24.99 2.91 0.06
C GLU A 341 -23.80 2.09 -0.44
N GLN A 342 -22.86 2.72 -1.19
CA GLN A 342 -21.73 2.00 -1.74
C GLN A 342 -20.56 1.84 -0.75
N VAL A 343 -20.24 2.88 0.02
CA VAL A 343 -19.14 2.82 1.00
C VAL A 343 -19.66 3.11 2.39
N GLN A 344 -19.58 2.12 3.26
CA GLN A 344 -19.98 2.26 4.66
C GLN A 344 -18.91 1.65 5.57
N GLU A 345 -18.56 2.34 6.63
CA GLU A 345 -17.64 1.85 7.66
C GLU A 345 -18.41 1.38 8.89
N PHE A 346 -18.07 0.17 9.36
CA PHE A 346 -18.63 -0.45 10.57
C PHE A 346 -17.60 -0.48 11.70
N VAL A 347 -18.07 -0.51 12.95
CA VAL A 347 -17.22 -0.51 14.16
C VAL A 347 -17.56 -1.63 15.16
N ALA A 348 -18.39 -2.60 14.77
CA ALA A 348 -18.82 -3.67 15.66
C ALA A 348 -17.65 -4.38 16.38
N HIS A 349 -16.53 -4.59 15.70
CA HIS A 349 -15.32 -5.23 16.23
C HIS A 349 -14.10 -4.31 16.27
N SER A 350 -14.34 -2.99 16.09
CA SER A 350 -13.30 -1.96 16.18
C SER A 350 -13.44 -1.16 17.48
N TRP A 351 -12.33 -0.67 18.05
CA TRP A 351 -12.33 0.10 19.29
C TRP A 351 -12.85 1.54 19.12
N TYR A 352 -13.96 1.67 18.39
CA TYR A 352 -14.72 2.92 18.21
C TYR A 352 -16.17 2.72 18.64
N SER A 353 -16.88 3.84 18.87
CA SER A 353 -18.29 3.87 19.21
C SER A 353 -19.09 4.58 18.14
N TYR A 354 -20.19 3.95 17.72
CA TYR A 354 -21.24 4.56 16.91
C TYR A 354 -22.57 4.57 17.70
N PRO A 355 -23.49 5.48 17.37
CA PRO A 355 -24.82 5.48 18.01
C PRO A 355 -25.59 4.15 17.84
N ASP A 356 -25.36 3.46 16.71
CA ASP A 356 -25.83 2.11 16.42
C ASP A 356 -24.68 1.33 15.76
N GLU A 357 -24.02 0.49 16.53
CA GLU A 357 -22.85 -0.28 16.07
C GLU A 357 -23.20 -1.37 15.03
N LYS A 358 -24.49 -1.65 14.80
CA LYS A 358 -24.94 -2.57 13.75
C LYS A 358 -25.06 -1.90 12.39
N LYS A 359 -25.02 -0.55 12.34
CA LYS A 359 -25.13 0.24 11.11
C LYS A 359 -23.79 0.80 10.70
N GLY A 360 -23.48 0.68 9.42
CA GLY A 360 -22.38 1.40 8.80
C GLY A 360 -22.73 2.86 8.58
N LEU A 361 -21.70 3.72 8.62
CA LEU A 361 -21.82 5.13 8.27
C LEU A 361 -21.05 5.40 6.99
N HIS A 362 -21.65 6.19 6.07
CA HIS A 362 -20.92 6.75 4.96
C HIS A 362 -19.85 7.73 5.48
N PRO A 363 -18.64 7.82 4.90
CA PRO A 363 -17.57 8.64 5.44
C PRO A 363 -17.91 10.13 5.62
N TRP A 364 -18.79 10.74 4.81
CA TRP A 364 -19.24 12.11 5.08
C TRP A 364 -19.96 12.28 6.41
N ASP A 365 -20.62 11.24 6.89
CA ASP A 365 -21.35 11.19 8.15
C ASP A 365 -20.58 10.36 9.21
N GLY A 366 -19.33 9.99 8.88
CA GLY A 366 -18.46 9.16 9.68
C GLY A 366 -18.11 9.81 11.03
N ILE A 367 -17.97 8.97 12.04
CA ILE A 367 -17.63 9.35 13.41
C ILE A 367 -16.32 8.66 13.79
N THR A 368 -15.39 9.45 14.38
CA THR A 368 -14.15 8.93 14.95
C THR A 368 -14.18 9.20 16.46
N GLN A 369 -14.86 8.29 17.16
CA GLN A 369 -14.98 8.31 18.61
C GLN A 369 -14.33 7.05 19.19
N PRO A 370 -13.12 7.16 19.79
CA PRO A 370 -12.47 6.04 20.45
C PRO A 370 -13.30 5.48 21.59
N ASN A 371 -13.33 4.16 21.70
CA ASN A 371 -13.99 3.44 22.78
C ASN A 371 -12.96 2.95 23.81
N PHE A 372 -12.47 3.88 24.64
CA PHE A 372 -11.59 3.55 25.74
C PHE A 372 -12.40 3.09 26.96
N VAL A 373 -11.89 2.08 27.68
CA VAL A 373 -12.37 1.67 28.99
C VAL A 373 -11.33 2.05 30.05
N LEU A 374 -11.78 2.34 31.29
CA LEU A 374 -10.87 2.60 32.39
C LEU A 374 -10.28 1.28 32.89
N GLY A 375 -8.98 1.16 32.85
CA GLY A 375 -8.24 -0.03 33.26
C GLY A 375 -7.15 0.24 34.29
N PRO A 376 -6.64 -0.78 34.98
CA PRO A 376 -5.45 -0.64 35.81
C PRO A 376 -4.23 -0.36 34.93
N ASN A 377 -3.31 0.49 35.42
CA ASN A 377 -2.02 0.64 34.76
C ASN A 377 -1.20 -0.65 34.81
N ALA A 378 -0.13 -0.76 34.01
CA ALA A 378 0.77 -1.92 33.94
C ALA A 378 1.36 -2.35 35.31
N LYS A 379 1.22 -1.53 36.35
CA LYS A 379 1.64 -1.83 37.73
C LYS A 379 0.49 -2.23 38.64
N GLY A 380 -0.74 -2.37 38.12
CA GLY A 380 -1.91 -2.76 38.89
C GLY A 380 -2.41 -1.68 39.88
N THR A 381 -1.86 -0.47 39.84
CA THR A 381 -2.36 0.65 40.65
C THR A 381 -3.52 1.32 39.94
N LYS A 382 -4.61 1.63 40.66
CA LYS A 382 -5.79 2.31 40.14
C LYS A 382 -5.43 3.75 39.71
N THR A 383 -4.94 3.90 38.53
CA THR A 383 -4.91 5.19 37.82
C THR A 383 -5.86 5.09 36.64
N ASN A 384 -6.52 6.20 36.31
CA ASN A 384 -7.44 6.29 35.16
C ASN A 384 -6.63 6.19 33.85
N ILE A 385 -6.17 4.98 33.51
CA ILE A 385 -5.51 4.72 32.25
C ILE A 385 -6.57 4.25 31.27
N GLU A 386 -6.62 4.91 30.12
CA GLU A 386 -7.42 4.47 29.00
C GLU A 386 -6.88 3.12 28.51
N ALA A 387 -7.72 2.11 28.48
CA ALA A 387 -7.45 0.77 27.99
C ALA A 387 -8.51 0.39 26.96
N VAL A 388 -8.25 -0.62 26.17
CA VAL A 388 -9.22 -1.17 25.21
C VAL A 388 -9.87 -2.43 25.76
N ASP A 389 -11.14 -2.65 25.43
CA ASP A 389 -11.85 -3.89 25.77
C ASP A 389 -11.58 -4.95 24.70
N GLU A 390 -10.57 -5.77 24.91
CA GLU A 390 -10.21 -6.87 24.01
C GLU A 390 -11.23 -8.03 24.04
N GLY A 391 -12.19 -8.04 24.96
CA GLY A 391 -13.20 -9.11 25.05
C GLY A 391 -14.28 -9.03 23.96
N ALA A 392 -14.53 -7.82 23.44
CA ALA A 392 -15.62 -7.56 22.49
C ALA A 392 -15.13 -7.04 21.13
N LYS A 393 -14.04 -6.29 21.12
CA LYS A 393 -13.44 -5.63 19.94
C LYS A 393 -11.97 -6.00 19.86
N TYR A 394 -11.37 -5.99 18.67
CA TYR A 394 -10.01 -6.49 18.53
C TYR A 394 -9.10 -5.66 17.62
N SER A 395 -9.55 -4.51 17.08
CA SER A 395 -8.73 -3.72 16.19
C SER A 395 -9.03 -2.22 16.27
N TRP A 396 -8.01 -1.38 16.03
CA TRP A 396 -8.20 0.04 15.77
C TRP A 396 -8.59 0.36 14.32
N ILE A 397 -8.66 -0.64 13.45
CA ILE A 397 -9.10 -0.48 12.07
C ILE A 397 -10.63 -0.57 12.02
N LYS A 398 -11.29 0.37 11.35
CA LYS A 398 -12.72 0.26 11.04
C LYS A 398 -12.94 -0.80 9.96
N ALA A 399 -14.17 -1.25 9.78
CA ALA A 399 -14.54 -2.25 8.78
C ALA A 399 -15.32 -1.61 7.62
N PRO A 400 -14.64 -1.06 6.59
CA PRO A 400 -15.32 -0.58 5.39
C PRO A 400 -15.90 -1.76 4.60
N ARG A 401 -17.09 -1.51 3.99
CA ARG A 401 -17.77 -2.45 3.11
C ARG A 401 -18.29 -1.70 1.88
N TRP A 402 -18.13 -2.30 0.72
CA TRP A 402 -18.72 -1.83 -0.52
C TRP A 402 -20.00 -2.61 -0.77
N ARG A 403 -21.18 -1.92 -0.68
CA ARG A 403 -22.50 -2.58 -0.76
C ARG A 403 -22.59 -3.83 0.12
N GLY A 404 -22.05 -3.75 1.34
CA GLY A 404 -22.02 -4.86 2.30
C GLY A 404 -20.94 -5.92 2.06
N HIS A 405 -20.14 -5.83 1.00
CA HIS A 405 -19.05 -6.77 0.72
C HIS A 405 -17.72 -6.29 1.28
N ALA A 406 -16.96 -7.21 1.88
CA ALA A 406 -15.56 -7.00 2.17
C ALA A 406 -14.76 -7.06 0.86
N MET A 407 -13.99 -6.02 0.57
CA MET A 407 -13.26 -5.88 -0.69
C MET A 407 -11.76 -5.98 -0.45
N GLU A 408 -11.06 -6.68 -1.34
CA GLU A 408 -9.60 -6.61 -1.47
C GLU A 408 -9.25 -5.47 -2.43
N VAL A 409 -8.29 -4.62 -2.05
CA VAL A 409 -7.79 -3.50 -2.86
C VAL A 409 -6.28 -3.61 -3.03
N GLY A 410 -5.74 -2.98 -4.05
CA GLY A 410 -4.31 -2.97 -4.32
C GLY A 410 -3.96 -3.37 -5.76
N PRO A 411 -2.69 -3.69 -6.03
CA PRO A 411 -2.25 -4.06 -7.36
C PRO A 411 -3.06 -5.20 -7.98
N LEU A 412 -3.34 -6.27 -7.21
CA LEU A 412 -4.17 -7.39 -7.70
C LEU A 412 -5.53 -6.89 -8.20
N ALA A 413 -6.23 -6.06 -7.41
CA ALA A 413 -7.54 -5.53 -7.77
C ALA A 413 -7.50 -4.75 -9.08
N ARG A 414 -6.54 -3.80 -9.21
CA ARG A 414 -6.37 -2.99 -10.41
C ARG A 414 -6.09 -3.82 -11.65
N TRP A 415 -5.20 -4.80 -11.53
CA TRP A 415 -4.80 -5.65 -12.64
C TRP A 415 -5.90 -6.61 -13.06
N VAL A 416 -6.62 -7.20 -12.12
CA VAL A 416 -7.79 -8.06 -12.42
C VAL A 416 -8.91 -7.26 -13.08
N ILE A 417 -9.21 -6.04 -12.60
CA ILE A 417 -10.24 -5.18 -13.20
C ILE A 417 -9.84 -4.76 -14.61
N GLY A 418 -8.59 -4.30 -14.82
CA GLY A 418 -8.09 -3.95 -16.15
C GLY A 418 -8.09 -5.13 -17.12
N TYR A 419 -7.71 -6.32 -16.64
CA TYR A 419 -7.81 -7.57 -17.39
C TYR A 419 -9.26 -7.88 -17.81
N ALA A 420 -10.20 -7.81 -16.86
CA ALA A 420 -11.60 -8.09 -17.11
C ALA A 420 -12.26 -7.06 -18.03
N GLN A 421 -11.81 -5.80 -18.01
CA GLN A 421 -12.22 -4.76 -18.96
C GLN A 421 -11.69 -4.99 -20.39
N GLY A 422 -10.80 -5.95 -20.58
CA GLY A 422 -10.14 -6.21 -21.86
C GLY A 422 -9.15 -5.14 -22.28
N ASN A 423 -8.68 -4.30 -21.34
CA ASN A 423 -7.69 -3.27 -21.62
C ASN A 423 -6.33 -3.90 -21.97
N PRO A 424 -5.79 -3.69 -23.18
CA PRO A 424 -4.54 -4.34 -23.62
C PRO A 424 -3.35 -4.12 -22.69
N GLU A 425 -3.22 -2.93 -22.09
CA GLU A 425 -2.12 -2.61 -21.17
C GLU A 425 -2.08 -3.50 -19.93
N PHE A 426 -3.21 -4.07 -19.53
CA PHE A 426 -3.33 -4.99 -18.39
C PHE A 426 -3.46 -6.44 -18.85
N LYS A 427 -4.22 -6.67 -19.92
CA LYS A 427 -4.54 -8.00 -20.38
C LYS A 427 -3.31 -8.72 -20.95
N GLU A 428 -2.58 -8.09 -21.85
CA GLU A 428 -1.43 -8.73 -22.53
C GLU A 428 -0.31 -9.11 -21.57
N PRO A 429 0.14 -8.25 -20.61
CA PRO A 429 1.15 -8.65 -19.64
C PRO A 429 0.69 -9.77 -18.71
N VAL A 430 -0.59 -9.79 -18.31
CA VAL A 430 -1.15 -10.87 -17.49
C VAL A 430 -1.20 -12.16 -18.26
N GLU A 431 -1.68 -12.18 -19.50
CA GLU A 431 -1.70 -13.38 -20.34
C GLU A 431 -0.30 -13.93 -20.60
N LYS A 432 0.67 -13.04 -20.84
CA LYS A 432 2.08 -13.42 -20.98
C LYS A 432 2.61 -14.08 -19.71
N LEU A 433 2.42 -13.46 -18.54
CA LEU A 433 2.83 -13.99 -17.25
C LEU A 433 2.24 -15.39 -16.98
N LEU A 434 0.94 -15.55 -17.20
CA LEU A 434 0.25 -16.83 -16.98
C LEU A 434 0.75 -17.89 -17.95
N THR A 435 1.04 -17.53 -19.19
CA THR A 435 1.60 -18.43 -20.21
C THR A 435 3.02 -18.85 -19.84
N ASP A 436 3.90 -17.91 -19.49
CA ASP A 436 5.30 -18.18 -19.12
C ASP A 436 5.39 -19.12 -17.90
N LEU A 437 4.48 -18.96 -16.95
CA LEU A 437 4.40 -19.80 -15.75
C LEU A 437 3.54 -21.06 -15.92
N ASN A 438 2.84 -21.20 -17.05
CA ASN A 438 1.85 -22.27 -17.29
C ASN A 438 0.81 -22.35 -16.17
N LEU A 439 0.11 -21.23 -15.92
CA LEU A 439 -0.89 -21.07 -14.86
C LEU A 439 -2.25 -20.62 -15.43
N PRO A 440 -3.37 -21.03 -14.81
CA PRO A 440 -4.70 -20.54 -15.19
C PRO A 440 -4.95 -19.13 -14.64
N VAL A 441 -5.95 -18.43 -15.18
CA VAL A 441 -6.37 -17.08 -14.71
C VAL A 441 -6.73 -17.05 -13.22
N SER A 442 -7.29 -18.15 -12.69
CA SER A 442 -7.61 -18.27 -11.26
C SER A 442 -6.39 -18.12 -10.34
N ALA A 443 -5.17 -18.37 -10.85
CA ALA A 443 -3.93 -18.19 -10.10
C ALA A 443 -3.66 -16.73 -9.69
N LEU A 444 -4.29 -15.75 -10.36
CA LEU A 444 -4.22 -14.35 -9.97
C LEU A 444 -4.75 -14.11 -8.54
N PHE A 445 -5.78 -14.83 -8.13
CA PHE A 445 -6.42 -14.67 -6.82
C PHE A 445 -5.65 -15.37 -5.69
N SER A 446 -4.37 -15.09 -5.57
CA SER A 446 -3.47 -15.76 -4.62
C SER A 446 -2.36 -14.82 -4.11
N THR A 447 -1.61 -15.28 -3.12
CA THR A 447 -0.39 -14.60 -2.64
C THR A 447 0.59 -14.32 -3.79
N LEU A 448 0.84 -15.31 -4.63
CA LEU A 448 1.75 -15.16 -5.77
C LEU A 448 1.17 -14.22 -6.82
N GLY A 449 -0.15 -14.26 -7.05
CA GLY A 449 -0.84 -13.32 -7.95
C GLY A 449 -0.78 -11.87 -7.48
N ARG A 450 -0.91 -11.61 -6.15
CA ARG A 450 -0.69 -10.25 -5.58
C ARG A 450 0.72 -9.75 -5.84
N THR A 451 1.70 -10.60 -5.62
CA THR A 451 3.11 -10.28 -5.81
C THR A 451 3.42 -10.02 -7.29
N ALA A 452 2.87 -10.84 -8.19
CA ALA A 452 3.02 -10.69 -9.64
C ALA A 452 2.36 -9.41 -10.18
N ALA A 453 1.12 -9.13 -9.78
CA ALA A 453 0.41 -7.91 -10.16
C ALA A 453 1.19 -6.64 -9.74
N ARG A 454 1.82 -6.66 -8.57
CA ARG A 454 2.65 -5.56 -8.09
C ARG A 454 3.90 -5.37 -8.95
N GLY A 455 4.55 -6.44 -9.38
CA GLY A 455 5.70 -6.36 -10.30
C GLY A 455 5.32 -5.80 -11.67
N LEU A 456 4.22 -6.28 -12.24
CA LEU A 456 3.68 -5.74 -13.50
C LEU A 456 3.34 -4.26 -13.37
N GLU A 457 2.75 -3.86 -12.23
CA GLU A 457 2.43 -2.45 -11.97
C GLU A 457 3.67 -1.58 -11.83
N ALA A 458 4.75 -2.08 -11.24
CA ALA A 458 6.01 -1.34 -11.16
C ALA A 458 6.56 -1.00 -12.56
N SER A 459 6.55 -1.95 -13.48
CA SER A 459 6.95 -1.73 -14.88
C SER A 459 6.01 -0.76 -15.58
N TRP A 460 4.69 -0.98 -15.47
CA TRP A 460 3.68 -0.08 -16.02
C TRP A 460 3.88 1.36 -15.51
N ALA A 461 4.13 1.54 -14.20
CA ALA A 461 4.36 2.85 -13.61
C ALA A 461 5.62 3.53 -14.18
N GLY A 462 6.71 2.80 -14.38
CA GLY A 462 7.91 3.29 -15.03
C GLY A 462 7.64 3.85 -16.42
N HIS A 463 6.94 3.07 -17.26
CA HIS A 463 6.58 3.50 -18.62
C HIS A 463 5.59 4.68 -18.62
N LYS A 464 4.66 4.74 -17.67
CA LYS A 464 3.74 5.88 -17.52
C LYS A 464 4.44 7.14 -16.98
N MET A 465 5.50 7.01 -16.18
CA MET A 465 6.34 8.18 -15.87
C MET A 465 6.94 8.79 -17.14
N ARG A 466 7.43 7.97 -18.08
CA ARG A 466 7.93 8.47 -19.38
C ARG A 466 6.83 9.21 -20.13
N TYR A 467 5.64 8.63 -20.22
CA TYR A 467 4.52 9.24 -20.90
C TYR A 467 4.17 10.65 -20.35
N PHE A 468 4.08 10.82 -19.03
CA PHE A 468 3.75 12.12 -18.42
C PHE A 468 4.91 13.10 -18.47
N GLN A 469 6.17 12.63 -18.43
CA GLN A 469 7.34 13.48 -18.65
C GLN A 469 7.34 14.05 -20.07
N ASP A 470 7.06 13.24 -21.09
CA ASP A 470 7.00 13.67 -22.47
C ASP A 470 5.82 14.64 -22.71
N LYS A 471 4.67 14.38 -22.07
CA LYS A 471 3.50 15.28 -22.09
C LYS A 471 3.81 16.63 -21.47
N LEU A 472 4.47 16.67 -20.32
CA LEU A 472 4.93 17.89 -19.66
C LEU A 472 5.90 18.66 -20.57
N MET A 473 6.89 17.98 -21.16
CA MET A 473 7.86 18.60 -22.08
C MET A 473 7.20 19.17 -23.32
N ALA A 474 6.16 18.51 -23.85
CA ALA A 474 5.40 19.01 -24.99
C ALA A 474 4.64 20.29 -24.65
N ASN A 475 4.00 20.38 -23.47
CA ASN A 475 3.32 21.58 -23.01
C ASN A 475 4.29 22.76 -22.81
N LEU A 476 5.45 22.50 -22.20
CA LEU A 476 6.49 23.52 -22.02
C LEU A 476 7.01 24.04 -23.37
N LYS A 477 7.21 23.15 -24.34
CA LYS A 477 7.61 23.53 -25.70
C LYS A 477 6.53 24.37 -26.41
N ALA A 478 5.26 24.14 -26.09
CA ALA A 478 4.14 24.95 -26.59
C ALA A 478 3.99 26.31 -25.86
N GLY A 479 4.82 26.58 -24.83
CA GLY A 479 4.83 27.83 -24.07
C GLY A 479 3.95 27.83 -22.82
N ASP A 480 3.33 26.69 -22.45
CA ASP A 480 2.56 26.59 -21.21
C ASP A 480 3.45 26.07 -20.06
N SER A 481 3.75 26.96 -19.10
CA SER A 481 4.48 26.63 -17.87
C SER A 481 3.62 26.75 -16.61
N SER A 482 2.30 26.87 -16.74
CA SER A 482 1.38 27.03 -15.62
C SER A 482 1.30 25.75 -14.78
N THR A 483 1.48 25.89 -13.45
CA THR A 483 1.49 24.76 -12.49
C THR A 483 0.47 24.91 -11.37
N ALA A 484 -0.21 26.06 -11.28
CA ALA A 484 -1.21 26.31 -10.24
C ALA A 484 -2.31 27.25 -10.72
N ASN A 485 -3.51 27.07 -10.18
CA ASN A 485 -4.66 27.96 -10.29
C ASN A 485 -5.07 28.40 -8.87
N ILE A 486 -5.04 29.70 -8.63
CA ILE A 486 -5.36 30.30 -7.33
C ILE A 486 -6.66 31.11 -7.34
N ASP A 487 -7.50 31.01 -8.36
CA ASP A 487 -8.73 31.81 -8.53
C ASP A 487 -9.67 31.69 -7.32
N LYS A 488 -9.70 30.53 -6.67
CA LYS A 488 -10.50 30.27 -5.47
C LYS A 488 -9.65 30.17 -4.19
N TRP A 489 -8.51 30.80 -4.15
CA TRP A 489 -7.65 30.74 -2.95
C TRP A 489 -8.27 31.39 -1.72
N GLU A 490 -9.02 32.49 -1.91
CA GLU A 490 -9.60 33.26 -0.81
C GLU A 490 -10.90 32.62 -0.28
N PRO A 491 -11.00 32.35 1.04
CA PRO A 491 -12.18 31.72 1.63
C PRO A 491 -13.50 32.48 1.41
N ALA A 492 -13.43 33.79 1.16
CA ALA A 492 -14.61 34.60 0.85
C ALA A 492 -15.30 34.19 -0.47
N THR A 493 -14.60 33.46 -1.35
CA THR A 493 -15.15 32.94 -2.62
C THR A 493 -15.82 31.57 -2.46
N TRP A 494 -15.72 30.94 -1.28
CA TRP A 494 -16.20 29.60 -1.04
C TRP A 494 -17.68 29.58 -0.66
N PRO A 495 -18.41 28.49 -0.96
CA PRO A 495 -19.75 28.30 -0.43
C PRO A 495 -19.71 28.14 1.09
N LYS A 496 -20.82 28.47 1.78
CA LYS A 496 -20.94 28.30 3.22
C LYS A 496 -20.81 26.85 3.68
N GLU A 497 -21.29 25.92 2.86
CA GLU A 497 -21.17 24.48 3.05
C GLU A 497 -20.74 23.82 1.75
N ALA A 498 -19.81 22.87 1.84
CA ALA A 498 -19.35 22.07 0.72
C ALA A 498 -18.96 20.66 1.19
N LYS A 499 -19.18 19.68 0.33
CA LYS A 499 -18.74 18.29 0.52
C LYS A 499 -17.87 17.89 -0.67
N GLY A 500 -16.76 17.22 -0.41
CA GLY A 500 -15.90 16.72 -1.46
C GLY A 500 -15.34 15.34 -1.13
N VAL A 501 -14.93 14.63 -2.18
CA VAL A 501 -14.21 13.37 -2.08
C VAL A 501 -12.99 13.41 -2.99
N GLY A 502 -11.83 13.14 -2.43
CA GLY A 502 -10.60 12.92 -3.16
C GLY A 502 -10.24 11.44 -3.17
N THR A 503 -9.72 10.96 -4.28
CA THR A 503 -9.30 9.57 -4.43
C THR A 503 -7.90 9.46 -4.97
N THR A 504 -7.22 8.39 -4.62
CA THR A 504 -5.93 7.98 -5.17
C THR A 504 -5.82 6.46 -5.08
N GLU A 505 -5.29 5.85 -6.12
CA GLU A 505 -4.83 4.47 -6.05
C GLU A 505 -3.40 4.48 -5.49
N ALA A 506 -3.30 4.38 -4.16
CA ALA A 506 -2.00 4.26 -3.47
C ALA A 506 -1.28 2.97 -3.92
N PRO A 507 0.03 2.81 -3.71
CA PRO A 507 0.73 1.54 -3.98
C PRO A 507 -0.01 0.33 -3.40
N ARG A 508 -0.64 0.50 -2.24
CA ARG A 508 -1.38 -0.55 -1.50
C ARG A 508 -2.85 -0.67 -1.84
N GLY A 509 -3.40 0.27 -2.64
CA GLY A 509 -4.77 0.19 -3.15
C GLY A 509 -5.59 1.46 -3.00
N ALA A 510 -6.91 1.29 -3.00
CA ALA A 510 -7.91 2.33 -3.02
C ALA A 510 -7.90 3.20 -1.74
N LEU A 511 -7.59 4.48 -1.90
CA LEU A 511 -7.57 5.50 -0.86
C LEU A 511 -8.61 6.57 -1.16
N GLY A 512 -9.48 6.87 -0.20
CA GLY A 512 -10.45 7.95 -0.29
C GLY A 512 -10.38 8.86 0.93
N HIS A 513 -10.47 10.17 0.70
CA HIS A 513 -10.68 11.18 1.73
C HIS A 513 -11.99 11.92 1.48
N TRP A 514 -12.84 11.97 2.49
CA TRP A 514 -14.11 12.70 2.47
C TRP A 514 -14.02 13.91 3.39
N ILE A 515 -14.33 15.08 2.85
CA ILE A 515 -14.29 16.34 3.58
C ILE A 515 -15.67 17.01 3.57
N VAL A 516 -16.04 17.56 4.73
CA VAL A 516 -17.18 18.49 4.86
C VAL A 516 -16.61 19.82 5.33
N ILE A 517 -16.82 20.85 4.54
CA ILE A 517 -16.38 22.23 4.82
C ILE A 517 -17.61 23.04 5.21
N LYS A 518 -17.54 23.78 6.33
CA LYS A 518 -18.58 24.68 6.79
C LYS A 518 -17.98 26.00 7.26
N ASN A 519 -18.48 27.11 6.74
CA ASN A 519 -17.99 28.44 7.06
C ASN A 519 -16.46 28.59 6.92
N GLY A 520 -15.88 28.01 5.86
CA GLY A 520 -14.46 28.05 5.56
C GLY A 520 -13.57 27.18 6.46
N ARG A 521 -14.15 26.27 7.25
CA ARG A 521 -13.43 25.35 8.14
C ARG A 521 -13.87 23.92 7.92
N ILE A 522 -12.97 22.97 8.24
CA ILE A 522 -13.28 21.55 8.21
C ILE A 522 -14.27 21.22 9.33
N GLU A 523 -15.47 20.81 8.99
CA GLU A 523 -16.49 20.32 9.91
C GLU A 523 -16.30 18.83 10.20
N ASN A 524 -16.08 18.03 9.16
CA ASN A 524 -15.78 16.61 9.28
C ASN A 524 -14.73 16.20 8.24
N TYR A 525 -13.91 15.24 8.60
CA TYR A 525 -12.90 14.63 7.73
C TYR A 525 -12.80 13.14 8.03
N GLN A 526 -12.89 12.31 7.01
CA GLN A 526 -12.74 10.86 7.15
C GLN A 526 -11.84 10.32 6.03
N ALA A 527 -11.03 9.33 6.38
CA ALA A 527 -10.12 8.68 5.44
C ALA A 527 -10.32 7.16 5.46
N VAL A 528 -10.73 6.59 4.33
CA VAL A 528 -10.79 5.15 4.14
C VAL A 528 -9.58 4.73 3.31
N VAL A 529 -8.68 3.99 3.93
CA VAL A 529 -7.32 3.75 3.46
C VAL A 529 -7.19 2.32 2.90
N PRO A 530 -6.25 2.01 2.01
CA PRO A 530 -6.11 0.65 1.47
C PRO A 530 -6.02 -0.43 2.52
N THR A 531 -5.20 -0.24 3.56
CA THR A 531 -5.07 -1.22 4.64
C THR A 531 -6.30 -1.24 5.56
N THR A 532 -7.12 -0.18 5.57
CA THR A 532 -8.44 -0.22 6.22
C THR A 532 -9.38 -1.20 5.51
N TRP A 533 -9.36 -1.25 4.18
CA TRP A 533 -10.08 -2.27 3.41
C TRP A 533 -9.53 -3.67 3.69
N ASN A 534 -8.22 -3.87 3.46
CA ASN A 534 -7.59 -5.19 3.48
C ASN A 534 -7.47 -5.78 4.89
N GLY A 535 -7.12 -4.98 5.88
CA GLY A 535 -6.94 -5.37 7.29
C GLY A 535 -8.18 -5.14 8.14
N SER A 536 -9.35 -4.91 7.53
CA SER A 536 -10.58 -4.66 8.26
C SER A 536 -10.96 -5.83 9.17
N PRO A 537 -11.40 -5.56 10.41
CA PRO A 537 -12.03 -6.59 11.23
C PRO A 537 -13.37 -7.03 10.64
N ARG A 538 -13.96 -8.02 11.25
CA ARG A 538 -15.28 -8.51 10.88
C ARG A 538 -16.35 -7.42 11.05
N ASP A 539 -17.35 -7.43 10.19
CA ASP A 539 -18.52 -6.57 10.30
C ASP A 539 -19.59 -7.19 11.21
N PRO A 540 -20.72 -6.51 11.48
CA PRO A 540 -21.79 -7.05 12.32
C PRO A 540 -22.42 -8.36 11.80
N ALA A 541 -22.32 -8.64 10.50
CA ALA A 541 -22.80 -9.88 9.89
C ALA A 541 -21.77 -11.02 9.96
N GLY A 542 -20.56 -10.76 10.46
CA GLY A 542 -19.48 -11.74 10.57
C GLY A 542 -18.63 -11.89 9.30
N ASN A 543 -18.81 -11.03 8.27
CA ASN A 543 -17.98 -11.07 7.08
C ASN A 543 -16.55 -10.64 7.40
N ILE A 544 -15.59 -11.52 7.07
CA ILE A 544 -14.16 -11.33 7.37
C ILE A 544 -13.50 -10.38 6.36
N GLY A 545 -12.47 -9.65 6.81
CA GLY A 545 -11.63 -8.80 5.96
C GLY A 545 -10.66 -9.60 5.09
N ALA A 546 -10.01 -8.93 4.13
CA ALA A 546 -9.18 -9.60 3.14
C ALA A 546 -7.94 -10.29 3.73
N PHE A 547 -7.28 -9.71 4.76
CA PHE A 547 -6.16 -10.36 5.45
C PHE A 547 -6.59 -11.67 6.13
N GLU A 548 -7.68 -11.61 6.89
CA GLU A 548 -8.22 -12.77 7.60
C GLU A 548 -8.68 -13.84 6.60
N ALA A 549 -9.34 -13.45 5.51
CA ALA A 549 -9.79 -14.36 4.47
C ALA A 549 -8.61 -15.07 3.77
N ALA A 550 -7.53 -14.34 3.48
CA ALA A 550 -6.37 -14.91 2.81
C ALA A 550 -5.60 -15.90 3.70
N LEU A 551 -5.63 -15.71 5.01
CA LEU A 551 -4.99 -16.64 5.96
C LEU A 551 -5.74 -17.96 6.11
N MET A 552 -7.06 -17.96 5.91
CA MET A 552 -7.88 -19.16 6.05
C MET A 552 -7.41 -20.28 5.12
N ASN A 553 -7.42 -21.50 5.64
CA ASN A 553 -7.01 -22.73 4.96
C ASN A 553 -5.54 -22.77 4.48
N THR A 554 -4.71 -21.83 4.93
CA THR A 554 -3.26 -21.85 4.63
C THR A 554 -2.57 -22.86 5.53
N PRO A 555 -1.81 -23.83 4.98
CA PRO A 555 -1.00 -24.75 5.76
C PRO A 555 0.25 -24.03 6.30
N VAL A 556 0.68 -24.38 7.52
CA VAL A 556 1.86 -23.85 8.19
C VAL A 556 2.85 -24.99 8.43
N ALA A 557 4.02 -24.95 7.79
CA ALA A 557 5.00 -26.02 7.86
C ALA A 557 5.58 -26.19 9.29
N VAL A 558 5.90 -25.07 9.94
CA VAL A 558 6.46 -25.04 11.30
C VAL A 558 5.73 -23.98 12.12
N ALA A 559 4.88 -24.42 13.04
CA ALA A 559 4.00 -23.52 13.79
C ALA A 559 4.76 -22.46 14.64
N ASP A 560 5.99 -22.77 15.11
CA ASP A 560 6.84 -21.85 15.87
C ASP A 560 7.67 -20.91 14.95
N GLN A 561 7.63 -21.14 13.65
CA GLN A 561 8.26 -20.33 12.59
C GLN A 561 7.24 -20.11 11.47
N PRO A 562 6.17 -19.35 11.68
CA PRO A 562 5.01 -19.29 10.79
C PRO A 562 5.30 -18.41 9.55
N LEU A 563 6.23 -18.85 8.71
CA LEU A 563 6.66 -18.16 7.51
C LEU A 563 5.50 -17.92 6.54
N GLU A 564 4.56 -18.86 6.46
CA GLU A 564 3.42 -18.80 5.57
C GLU A 564 2.42 -17.71 5.98
N ILE A 565 2.29 -17.40 7.28
CA ILE A 565 1.51 -16.27 7.76
C ILE A 565 2.14 -14.96 7.28
N LEU A 566 3.47 -14.80 7.48
CA LEU A 566 4.20 -13.62 7.02
C LEU A 566 4.10 -13.47 5.50
N ARG A 567 4.33 -14.55 4.75
CA ARG A 567 4.26 -14.59 3.29
C ARG A 567 2.90 -14.13 2.77
N THR A 568 1.83 -14.58 3.41
CA THR A 568 0.45 -14.16 3.06
C THR A 568 0.23 -12.69 3.34
N LEU A 569 0.52 -12.23 4.56
CA LEU A 569 0.30 -10.85 4.97
C LEU A 569 1.15 -9.86 4.17
N HIS A 570 2.45 -10.16 3.99
CA HIS A 570 3.35 -9.28 3.22
C HIS A 570 2.93 -9.15 1.76
N SER A 571 2.24 -10.13 1.17
CA SER A 571 1.75 -10.01 -0.21
C SER A 571 0.79 -8.83 -0.42
N PHE A 572 0.10 -8.39 0.63
CA PHE A 572 -0.77 -7.21 0.61
C PHE A 572 -0.03 -5.89 0.82
N ASP A 573 1.23 -5.92 1.27
CA ASP A 573 2.01 -4.74 1.66
C ASP A 573 1.28 -3.92 2.77
N PRO A 574 1.12 -4.44 4.00
CA PRO A 574 0.37 -3.77 5.05
C PRO A 574 0.98 -2.42 5.44
N CYS A 575 0.14 -1.39 5.56
CA CYS A 575 0.51 -0.06 6.01
C CYS A 575 -0.42 0.37 7.17
N LEU A 576 -0.05 -0.01 8.39
CA LEU A 576 -0.92 0.12 9.56
C LEU A 576 -1.01 1.56 10.08
N ALA A 577 0.06 2.35 10.01
CA ALA A 577 -0.01 3.77 10.36
C ALA A 577 -0.96 4.54 9.43
N CYS A 578 -1.19 4.06 8.21
CA CYS A 578 -2.21 4.60 7.33
C CYS A 578 -3.62 4.29 7.83
N SER A 579 -3.84 3.10 8.37
CA SER A 579 -5.17 2.63 8.77
C SER A 579 -5.53 2.96 10.23
N THR A 580 -4.58 3.46 11.03
CA THR A 580 -4.75 3.72 12.47
C THR A 580 -4.02 4.99 12.91
N HIS A 581 -4.60 5.80 13.82
CA HIS A 581 -4.10 7.15 14.11
C HIS A 581 -4.16 7.53 15.60
N VAL A 582 -3.04 7.75 16.33
CA VAL A 582 -3.01 8.20 17.74
C VAL A 582 -2.14 9.43 17.99
N MET A 583 -2.68 10.46 18.66
CA MET A 583 -1.99 11.32 19.62
C MET A 583 -3.00 11.98 20.58
N SER A 584 -2.61 12.21 21.85
CA SER A 584 -3.36 13.06 22.77
C SER A 584 -3.30 14.52 22.28
N PRO A 585 -4.34 15.33 22.51
CA PRO A 585 -4.31 16.77 22.22
C PRO A 585 -3.20 17.54 22.94
N ALA A 586 -2.62 16.96 24.00
CA ALA A 586 -1.54 17.54 24.79
C ALA A 586 -0.14 17.02 24.40
N GLY A 587 -0.01 16.12 23.43
CA GLY A 587 1.27 15.55 22.98
C GLY A 587 1.91 14.56 23.94
N GLU A 588 1.17 14.04 24.92
CA GLU A 588 1.68 13.06 25.88
C GLU A 588 1.63 11.63 25.31
N GLU A 589 2.65 10.82 25.63
CA GLU A 589 2.75 9.40 25.26
C GLU A 589 1.73 8.60 26.09
N LEU A 590 0.65 8.15 25.49
CA LEU A 590 -0.46 7.47 26.20
C LEU A 590 -0.22 5.97 26.46
N THR A 591 0.70 5.33 25.73
CA THR A 591 1.01 3.90 25.96
C THR A 591 2.40 3.54 25.45
N ARG A 592 3.21 2.92 26.31
CA ARG A 592 4.48 2.33 25.94
C ARG A 592 4.33 0.80 25.93
N VAL A 593 4.31 0.21 24.75
CA VAL A 593 4.39 -1.26 24.59
C VAL A 593 5.87 -1.65 24.67
N LEU A 594 6.24 -2.37 25.72
CA LEU A 594 7.57 -2.98 25.82
C LEU A 594 7.52 -4.30 25.06
N VAL A 595 8.18 -4.36 23.92
CA VAL A 595 8.52 -5.60 23.23
C VAL A 595 9.64 -6.27 24.04
N ARG A 596 9.39 -7.45 24.56
CA ARG A 596 10.42 -8.32 25.17
C ARG A 596 10.98 -9.26 24.15
#